data_f23588173a4642edc4025c956afad10c
#
_entry.id   f23588173a4642edc4025c956afad10c
#
_cell.length_a   1.000
_cell.length_b   1.000
_cell.length_c   1.000
_cell.angle_alpha   90.00
_cell.angle_beta   90.00
_cell.angle_gamma   90.00
#
_symmetry.space_group_name_H-M   'P 1'
#
loop_
_entity.id
_entity.type
_entity.pdbx_description
1 polymer ?
#
loop_
_entity_poly.entity_id
_entity_poly.type
_entity_poly.pdbx_seq_one_letter_code
_entity_poly.pdbx_strand_id
1 'polypeptide(L)'
;PKKSLEKIKKNAKFNIEEISELEAKTRHDIVAFINNVGKYIGPEAQYLHMGMTSSDLLDTTLSIQCVEACDLLLSDIKKFLAALKKQCKKYKDTTCIARTHGVHAEPTTLGLKLATWYDETQRNYERLERAREEIRLGKLSGAVGTYANIDPSVEEYVCEKLDLKPANIATQIISRDIHCQFMATIALV
;
A
#
# COMPACT_ATOMS: atom_id res chain seq x y z
N PRO A 1 28.96 10.62 2.42
CA PRO A 1 30.13 10.27 1.58
C PRO A 1 29.86 9.00 0.76
N LYS A 2 30.28 8.94 -0.51
CA LYS A 2 30.01 7.78 -1.40
C LYS A 2 30.49 6.45 -0.80
N LYS A 3 31.67 6.43 -0.20
CA LYS A 3 32.21 5.21 0.45
C LYS A 3 31.33 4.70 1.59
N SER A 4 30.74 5.60 2.39
CA SER A 4 29.84 5.22 3.47
C SER A 4 28.53 4.65 2.92
N LEU A 5 28.00 5.23 1.84
CA LEU A 5 26.80 4.70 1.16
C LEU A 5 27.01 3.27 0.61
N GLU A 6 28.18 3.01 0.01
CA GLU A 6 28.53 1.67 -0.48
C GLU A 6 28.62 0.65 0.66
N LYS A 7 29.21 1.05 1.80
CA LYS A 7 29.28 0.18 2.99
C LYS A 7 27.88 -0.10 3.57
N ILE A 8 27.04 0.95 3.67
CA ILE A 8 25.66 0.79 4.13
C ILE A 8 24.93 -0.21 3.23
N LYS A 9 24.93 -0.01 1.90
CA LYS A 9 24.27 -0.90 0.94
C LYS A 9 24.77 -2.35 1.01
N LYS A 10 26.08 -2.53 1.23
CA LYS A 10 26.71 -3.86 1.29
C LYS A 10 26.39 -4.60 2.59
N ASN A 11 26.36 -3.89 3.71
CA ASN A 11 26.34 -4.49 5.04
C ASN A 11 24.99 -4.40 5.75
N ALA A 12 24.05 -3.59 5.25
CA ALA A 12 22.73 -3.47 5.83
C ALA A 12 22.02 -4.83 5.85
N LYS A 13 21.71 -5.30 7.05
CA LYS A 13 20.96 -6.52 7.34
C LYS A 13 20.12 -6.29 8.56
N PHE A 14 19.13 -7.13 8.78
CA PHE A 14 18.31 -7.10 10.00
C PHE A 14 17.98 -8.52 10.46
N ASN A 15 17.65 -8.64 11.74
CA ASN A 15 17.16 -9.85 12.34
C ASN A 15 15.91 -9.52 13.16
N ILE A 16 14.80 -10.19 12.89
CA ILE A 16 13.49 -9.86 13.47
C ILE A 16 13.46 -10.15 14.97
N GLU A 17 14.04 -11.26 15.40
CA GLU A 17 14.09 -11.66 16.79
C GLU A 17 14.90 -10.66 17.63
N GLU A 18 16.07 -10.26 17.14
CA GLU A 18 16.89 -9.22 17.78
C GLU A 18 16.19 -7.85 17.81
N ILE A 19 15.43 -7.48 16.77
CA ILE A 19 14.65 -6.24 16.75
C ILE A 19 13.59 -6.28 17.83
N SER A 20 12.84 -7.39 17.98
CA SER A 20 11.84 -7.55 19.01
C SER A 20 12.41 -7.45 20.43
N GLU A 21 13.60 -8.03 20.68
CA GLU A 21 14.30 -7.89 21.94
C GLU A 21 14.76 -6.44 22.22
N LEU A 22 15.22 -5.75 21.19
CA LEU A 22 15.62 -4.33 21.29
C LEU A 22 14.41 -3.44 21.53
N GLU A 23 13.29 -3.70 20.85
CA GLU A 23 12.05 -2.95 21.03
C GLU A 23 11.49 -3.10 22.45
N ALA A 24 11.54 -4.30 23.02
CA ALA A 24 11.15 -4.54 24.42
C ALA A 24 11.93 -3.68 25.42
N LYS A 25 13.19 -3.33 25.08
CA LYS A 25 14.09 -2.49 25.91
C LYS A 25 13.91 -1.00 25.61
N THR A 26 13.89 -0.63 24.32
CA THR A 26 13.85 0.77 23.88
C THR A 26 12.44 1.36 23.93
N ARG A 27 11.41 0.52 23.95
CA ARG A 27 9.98 0.90 23.83
C ARG A 27 9.69 1.71 22.57
N HIS A 28 10.47 1.47 21.50
CA HIS A 28 10.34 2.19 20.23
C HIS A 28 10.79 1.30 19.07
N ASP A 29 9.87 1.04 18.15
CA ASP A 29 10.02 0.15 17.00
C ASP A 29 11.15 0.58 16.04
N ILE A 30 11.08 1.81 15.53
CA ILE A 30 12.07 2.32 14.56
C ILE A 30 13.46 2.46 15.17
N VAL A 31 13.56 2.86 16.44
CA VAL A 31 14.86 2.91 17.14
C VAL A 31 15.44 1.49 17.26
N ALA A 32 14.63 0.50 17.59
CA ALA A 32 15.05 -0.89 17.65
C ALA A 32 15.55 -1.40 16.29
N PHE A 33 14.80 -1.11 15.22
CA PHE A 33 15.16 -1.46 13.85
C PHE A 33 16.49 -0.80 13.44
N ILE A 34 16.63 0.52 13.62
CA ILE A 34 17.85 1.24 13.25
C ILE A 34 19.07 0.74 14.03
N ASN A 35 18.92 0.47 15.33
CA ASN A 35 19.97 -0.08 16.16
C ASN A 35 20.41 -1.48 15.68
N ASN A 36 19.45 -2.32 15.31
CA ASN A 36 19.77 -3.64 14.78
C ASN A 36 20.50 -3.55 13.45
N VAL A 37 19.99 -2.77 12.49
CA VAL A 37 20.66 -2.56 11.20
C VAL A 37 22.04 -1.93 11.39
N GLY A 38 22.16 -0.95 12.29
CA GLY A 38 23.42 -0.28 12.62
C GLY A 38 24.51 -1.21 13.14
N LYS A 39 24.15 -2.26 13.87
CA LYS A 39 25.07 -3.31 14.35
C LYS A 39 25.84 -3.97 13.20
N TYR A 40 25.18 -4.19 12.06
CA TYR A 40 25.81 -4.81 10.87
C TYR A 40 26.60 -3.81 10.02
N ILE A 41 26.22 -2.55 10.02
CA ILE A 41 26.85 -1.49 9.22
C ILE A 41 28.12 -0.96 9.90
N GLY A 42 28.11 -0.88 11.24
CA GLY A 42 29.20 -0.31 12.01
C GLY A 42 29.18 1.24 12.05
N PRO A 43 30.34 1.93 12.02
CA PRO A 43 30.43 3.39 12.22
C PRO A 43 29.58 4.22 11.23
N GLU A 44 29.33 3.71 10.04
CA GLU A 44 28.52 4.38 9.04
C GLU A 44 27.03 4.41 9.38
N ALA A 45 26.58 3.68 10.42
CA ALA A 45 25.23 3.71 10.93
C ALA A 45 24.78 5.13 11.39
N GLN A 46 25.72 6.02 11.72
CA GLN A 46 25.44 7.43 12.03
C GLN A 46 24.71 8.19 10.92
N TYR A 47 24.75 7.70 9.69
CA TYR A 47 24.03 8.29 8.54
C TYR A 47 22.62 7.72 8.35
N LEU A 48 22.25 6.66 9.08
CA LEU A 48 20.89 6.16 9.04
C LEU A 48 19.95 7.13 9.75
N HIS A 49 18.75 7.30 9.19
CA HIS A 49 17.67 8.09 9.79
C HIS A 49 18.02 9.57 10.08
N MET A 50 19.12 10.07 9.50
CA MET A 50 19.60 11.43 9.74
C MET A 50 18.58 12.46 9.27
N GLY A 51 18.09 13.30 10.18
CA GLY A 51 17.08 14.33 9.92
C GLY A 51 15.65 13.81 9.83
N MET A 52 15.42 12.50 9.80
CA MET A 52 14.13 11.87 9.66
C MET A 52 13.38 11.75 11.00
N THR A 53 12.07 11.56 10.91
CA THR A 53 11.23 11.03 11.97
C THR A 53 10.79 9.59 11.65
N SER A 54 10.37 8.84 12.65
CA SER A 54 9.91 7.45 12.45
C SER A 54 8.80 7.35 11.39
N SER A 55 7.89 8.31 11.35
CA SER A 55 6.79 8.31 10.37
C SER A 55 7.24 8.59 8.94
N ASP A 56 8.39 9.21 8.71
CA ASP A 56 8.98 9.31 7.36
C ASP A 56 9.24 7.91 6.78
N LEU A 57 9.67 6.99 7.64
CA LEU A 57 9.87 5.58 7.26
C LEU A 57 8.55 4.80 7.26
N LEU A 58 7.78 4.87 8.34
CA LEU A 58 6.57 4.05 8.54
C LEU A 58 5.48 4.36 7.52
N ASP A 59 5.14 5.64 7.33
CA ASP A 59 4.06 6.02 6.41
C ASP A 59 4.45 5.74 4.95
N THR A 60 5.70 6.03 4.58
CA THR A 60 6.21 5.74 3.23
C THR A 60 6.23 4.23 2.96
N THR A 61 6.66 3.42 3.93
CA THR A 61 6.65 1.95 3.81
C THR A 61 5.22 1.40 3.73
N LEU A 62 4.29 1.91 4.54
CA LEU A 62 2.88 1.52 4.48
C LEU A 62 2.28 1.81 3.11
N SER A 63 2.59 2.96 2.52
CA SER A 63 2.14 3.29 1.16
C SER A 63 2.65 2.29 0.13
N ILE A 64 3.92 1.89 0.18
CA ILE A 64 4.49 0.86 -0.71
C ILE A 64 3.73 -0.46 -0.54
N GLN A 65 3.52 -0.91 0.70
CA GLN A 65 2.81 -2.14 0.99
C GLN A 65 1.36 -2.11 0.50
N CYS A 66 0.67 -0.98 0.66
CA CYS A 66 -0.69 -0.81 0.13
C CYS A 66 -0.72 -0.85 -1.40
N VAL A 67 0.24 -0.21 -2.08
CA VAL A 67 0.37 -0.26 -3.55
C VAL A 67 0.61 -1.69 -4.03
N GLU A 68 1.56 -2.40 -3.44
CA GLU A 68 1.87 -3.79 -3.80
C GLU A 68 0.66 -4.72 -3.56
N ALA A 69 -0.05 -4.55 -2.45
CA ALA A 69 -1.28 -5.29 -2.16
C ALA A 69 -2.36 -5.01 -3.21
N CYS A 70 -2.55 -3.73 -3.60
CA CYS A 70 -3.46 -3.37 -4.68
C CYS A 70 -3.10 -4.02 -6.01
N ASP A 71 -1.83 -4.07 -6.37
CA ASP A 71 -1.38 -4.69 -7.63
C ASP A 71 -1.73 -6.17 -7.69
N LEU A 72 -1.59 -6.90 -6.57
CA LEU A 72 -2.04 -8.28 -6.46
C LEU A 72 -3.56 -8.41 -6.62
N LEU A 73 -4.33 -7.59 -5.88
CA LEU A 73 -5.79 -7.60 -5.96
C LEU A 73 -6.30 -7.24 -7.36
N LEU A 74 -5.75 -6.21 -8.01
CA LEU A 74 -6.10 -5.82 -9.37
C LEU A 74 -5.82 -6.93 -10.38
N SER A 75 -4.70 -7.64 -10.21
CA SER A 75 -4.38 -8.82 -11.03
C SER A 75 -5.43 -9.92 -10.89
N ASP A 76 -5.86 -10.21 -9.66
CA ASP A 76 -6.84 -11.26 -9.40
C ASP A 76 -8.25 -10.85 -9.84
N ILE A 77 -8.65 -9.60 -9.65
CA ILE A 77 -9.92 -9.06 -10.16
C ILE A 77 -9.97 -9.15 -11.70
N LYS A 78 -8.88 -8.88 -12.41
CA LYS A 78 -8.82 -9.08 -13.88
C LYS A 78 -9.10 -10.53 -14.27
N LYS A 79 -8.52 -11.51 -13.56
CA LYS A 79 -8.77 -12.94 -13.80
C LYS A 79 -10.24 -13.29 -13.53
N PHE A 80 -10.79 -12.76 -12.44
CA PHE A 80 -12.18 -12.96 -12.06
C PHE A 80 -13.15 -12.37 -13.10
N LEU A 81 -12.90 -11.15 -13.57
CA LEU A 81 -13.66 -10.53 -14.66
C LEU A 81 -13.62 -11.38 -15.93
N ALA A 82 -12.48 -11.92 -16.30
CA ALA A 82 -12.37 -12.80 -17.46
C ALA A 82 -13.19 -14.09 -17.30
N ALA A 83 -13.17 -14.67 -16.09
CA ALA A 83 -13.98 -15.85 -15.76
C ALA A 83 -15.49 -15.52 -15.81
N LEU A 84 -15.92 -14.43 -15.18
CA LEU A 84 -17.33 -13.97 -15.22
C LEU A 84 -17.79 -13.73 -16.65
N LYS A 85 -17.01 -13.02 -17.46
CA LYS A 85 -17.32 -12.76 -18.88
C LYS A 85 -17.53 -14.05 -19.68
N LYS A 86 -16.67 -15.06 -19.45
CA LYS A 86 -16.81 -16.39 -20.07
C LYS A 86 -18.11 -17.06 -19.63
N GLN A 87 -18.42 -17.05 -18.35
CA GLN A 87 -19.61 -17.70 -17.81
C GLN A 87 -20.90 -16.97 -18.22
N CYS A 88 -20.92 -15.64 -18.24
CA CYS A 88 -22.04 -14.86 -18.75
C CYS A 88 -22.42 -15.28 -20.17
N LYS A 89 -21.42 -15.38 -21.05
CA LYS A 89 -21.64 -15.82 -22.44
C LYS A 89 -22.11 -17.26 -22.53
N LYS A 90 -21.53 -18.17 -21.74
CA LYS A 90 -21.87 -19.59 -21.74
C LYS A 90 -23.33 -19.83 -21.32
N TYR A 91 -23.80 -19.10 -20.32
CA TYR A 91 -25.12 -19.30 -19.71
C TYR A 91 -26.13 -18.20 -20.09
N LYS A 92 -25.88 -17.47 -21.16
CA LYS A 92 -26.78 -16.37 -21.59
C LYS A 92 -28.21 -16.79 -21.87
N ASP A 93 -28.43 -18.03 -22.35
CA ASP A 93 -29.74 -18.61 -22.69
C ASP A 93 -30.22 -19.65 -21.66
N THR A 94 -29.47 -19.87 -20.57
CA THR A 94 -29.86 -20.81 -19.51
C THR A 94 -30.92 -20.18 -18.62
N THR A 95 -32.15 -20.59 -18.85
CA THR A 95 -33.34 -20.09 -18.13
C THR A 95 -33.30 -20.49 -16.66
N CYS A 96 -33.57 -19.54 -15.79
CA CYS A 96 -33.76 -19.76 -14.36
C CYS A 96 -34.87 -18.84 -13.82
N ILE A 97 -35.40 -19.16 -12.64
CA ILE A 97 -36.42 -18.33 -12.02
C ILE A 97 -35.76 -17.13 -11.29
N ALA A 98 -36.28 -15.94 -11.53
CA ALA A 98 -35.98 -14.79 -10.68
C ALA A 98 -36.78 -14.87 -9.37
N ARG A 99 -36.36 -14.13 -8.36
CA ARG A 99 -37.06 -13.95 -7.09
C ARG A 99 -37.10 -12.48 -6.70
N THR A 100 -38.29 -12.06 -6.26
CA THR A 100 -38.50 -10.77 -5.59
C THR A 100 -39.25 -11.03 -4.30
N HIS A 101 -39.00 -10.30 -3.25
CA HIS A 101 -39.61 -10.50 -1.92
C HIS A 101 -39.51 -11.95 -1.40
N GLY A 102 -38.45 -12.68 -1.79
CA GLY A 102 -38.23 -14.09 -1.40
C GLY A 102 -39.09 -15.12 -2.13
N VAL A 103 -39.97 -14.71 -3.07
CA VAL A 103 -40.83 -15.58 -3.84
C VAL A 103 -40.46 -15.64 -5.33
N HIS A 104 -41.00 -16.63 -6.06
CA HIS A 104 -40.78 -16.73 -7.51
C HIS A 104 -41.39 -15.55 -8.25
N ALA A 105 -40.66 -15.00 -9.16
CA ALA A 105 -41.05 -13.92 -10.07
C ALA A 105 -40.91 -14.38 -11.52
N GLU A 106 -40.64 -13.49 -12.46
CA GLU A 106 -40.51 -13.81 -13.87
C GLU A 106 -39.25 -14.69 -14.14
N PRO A 107 -39.28 -15.46 -15.24
CA PRO A 107 -38.12 -16.14 -15.75
C PRO A 107 -36.99 -15.14 -16.11
N THR A 108 -35.73 -15.53 -15.85
CA THR A 108 -34.55 -14.80 -16.24
C THR A 108 -33.51 -15.80 -16.76
N THR A 109 -32.26 -15.35 -16.95
CA THR A 109 -31.18 -16.26 -17.32
C THR A 109 -30.04 -16.23 -16.30
N LEU A 110 -29.33 -17.34 -16.17
CA LEU A 110 -28.13 -17.40 -15.33
C LEU A 110 -27.06 -16.43 -15.83
N GLY A 111 -26.94 -16.29 -17.16
CA GLY A 111 -26.01 -15.33 -17.76
C GLY A 111 -26.28 -13.90 -17.35
N LEU A 112 -27.55 -13.47 -17.23
CA LEU A 112 -27.90 -12.13 -16.76
C LEU A 112 -27.50 -11.93 -15.28
N LYS A 113 -27.74 -12.92 -14.42
CA LYS A 113 -27.33 -12.87 -13.02
C LYS A 113 -25.80 -12.71 -12.89
N LEU A 114 -25.03 -13.45 -13.68
CA LEU A 114 -23.57 -13.33 -13.70
C LEU A 114 -23.10 -12.00 -14.29
N ALA A 115 -23.87 -11.42 -15.21
CA ALA A 115 -23.55 -10.12 -15.81
C ALA A 115 -23.66 -8.97 -14.78
N THR A 116 -24.56 -9.06 -13.79
CA THR A 116 -24.63 -8.08 -12.70
C THR A 116 -23.36 -8.11 -11.86
N TRP A 117 -22.83 -9.30 -11.55
CA TRP A 117 -21.57 -9.44 -10.83
C TRP A 117 -20.36 -8.96 -11.66
N TYR A 118 -20.37 -9.22 -12.97
CA TYR A 118 -19.35 -8.69 -13.88
C TYR A 118 -19.30 -7.18 -13.85
N ASP A 119 -20.46 -6.53 -13.98
CA ASP A 119 -20.58 -5.07 -13.99
C ASP A 119 -20.18 -4.43 -12.65
N GLU A 120 -20.60 -5.05 -11.52
CA GLU A 120 -20.19 -4.66 -10.18
C GLU A 120 -18.65 -4.79 -10.01
N THR A 121 -18.10 -5.94 -10.40
CA THR A 121 -16.66 -6.21 -10.31
C THR A 121 -15.86 -5.23 -11.18
N GLN A 122 -16.38 -4.83 -12.33
CA GLN A 122 -15.75 -3.82 -13.19
C GLN A 122 -15.67 -2.45 -12.48
N ARG A 123 -16.75 -2.02 -11.83
CA ARG A 123 -16.73 -0.78 -11.02
C ARG A 123 -15.78 -0.88 -9.82
N ASN A 124 -15.69 -2.05 -9.19
CA ASN A 124 -14.78 -2.29 -8.09
C ASN A 124 -13.32 -2.24 -8.52
N TYR A 125 -13.01 -2.80 -9.70
CA TYR A 125 -11.70 -2.68 -10.31
C TYR A 125 -11.28 -1.20 -10.47
N GLU A 126 -12.14 -0.37 -11.05
CA GLU A 126 -11.89 1.06 -11.25
C GLU A 126 -11.75 1.85 -9.93
N ARG A 127 -12.51 1.48 -8.90
CA ARG A 127 -12.38 2.06 -7.55
C ARG A 127 -11.01 1.74 -6.95
N LEU A 128 -10.59 0.49 -7.06
CA LEU A 128 -9.31 0.03 -6.52
C LEU A 128 -8.12 0.66 -7.26
N GLU A 129 -8.19 0.82 -8.59
CA GLU A 129 -7.17 1.56 -9.35
C GLU A 129 -7.01 3.01 -8.84
N ARG A 130 -8.12 3.71 -8.59
CA ARG A 130 -8.10 5.07 -8.03
C ARG A 130 -7.52 5.08 -6.62
N ALA A 131 -7.96 4.19 -5.75
CA ALA A 131 -7.46 4.10 -4.37
C ALA A 131 -5.96 3.79 -4.33
N ARG A 132 -5.46 2.95 -5.25
CA ARG A 132 -4.03 2.67 -5.44
C ARG A 132 -3.25 3.95 -5.74
N GLU A 133 -3.74 4.78 -6.66
CA GLU A 133 -3.06 6.03 -7.02
C GLU A 133 -3.11 7.08 -5.91
N GLU A 134 -4.16 7.09 -5.10
CA GLU A 134 -4.33 8.03 -3.99
C GLU A 134 -3.46 7.65 -2.78
N ILE A 135 -3.32 6.35 -2.48
CA ILE A 135 -2.46 5.88 -1.38
C ILE A 135 -0.96 5.93 -1.69
N ARG A 136 -0.57 6.14 -2.95
CA ARG A 136 0.80 6.13 -3.45
C ARG A 136 1.56 7.40 -3.06
N LEU A 137 1.66 7.68 -1.78
CA LEU A 137 2.30 8.87 -1.23
C LEU A 137 3.50 8.50 -0.37
N GLY A 138 4.59 9.26 -0.52
CA GLY A 138 5.74 9.22 0.37
C GLY A 138 5.91 10.53 1.13
N LYS A 139 6.58 10.46 2.27
CA LYS A 139 6.87 11.60 3.12
C LYS A 139 8.24 11.46 3.74
N LEU A 140 9.13 12.45 3.52
CA LEU A 140 10.42 12.60 4.18
C LEU A 140 10.63 14.08 4.57
N SER A 141 9.73 14.61 5.39
CA SER A 141 9.70 16.04 5.75
C SER A 141 10.06 16.32 7.21
N GLY A 142 10.53 15.30 7.94
CA GLY A 142 10.96 15.41 9.34
C GLY A 142 9.81 15.42 10.34
N ALA A 143 10.14 15.70 11.59
CA ALA A 143 9.28 15.49 12.76
C ALA A 143 7.95 16.25 12.75
N VAL A 144 7.86 17.36 12.03
CA VAL A 144 6.67 18.22 11.97
C VAL A 144 6.31 18.68 10.56
N GLY A 145 6.96 18.11 9.54
CA GLY A 145 6.65 18.41 8.14
C GLY A 145 7.26 19.69 7.59
N THR A 146 8.24 20.28 8.27
CA THR A 146 8.83 21.58 7.90
C THR A 146 10.15 21.49 7.17
N TYR A 147 10.66 20.29 6.91
CA TYR A 147 11.97 20.04 6.29
C TYR A 147 13.15 20.69 7.01
N ALA A 148 13.04 20.90 8.33
CA ALA A 148 14.06 21.59 9.10
C ALA A 148 15.46 20.94 9.02
N ASN A 149 15.52 19.63 8.83
CA ASN A 149 16.76 18.85 8.82
C ASN A 149 16.94 17.96 7.58
N ILE A 150 16.06 18.06 6.59
CA ILE A 150 16.10 17.30 5.33
C ILE A 150 15.77 18.28 4.20
N ASP A 151 16.59 18.27 3.15
CA ASP A 151 16.29 19.04 1.95
C ASP A 151 15.09 18.39 1.20
N PRO A 152 14.09 19.17 0.74
CA PRO A 152 12.94 18.64 -0.02
C PRO A 152 13.32 17.77 -1.22
N SER A 153 14.47 18.05 -1.87
CA SER A 153 14.96 17.23 -2.99
C SER A 153 15.24 15.77 -2.61
N VAL A 154 15.50 15.50 -1.33
CA VAL A 154 15.67 14.12 -0.83
C VAL A 154 14.34 13.36 -0.86
N GLU A 155 13.24 14.00 -0.46
CA GLU A 155 11.90 13.43 -0.54
C GLU A 155 11.53 13.14 -1.99
N GLU A 156 11.70 14.12 -2.89
CA GLU A 156 11.44 13.96 -4.33
C GLU A 156 12.22 12.78 -4.91
N TYR A 157 13.53 12.72 -4.63
CA TYR A 157 14.39 11.63 -5.10
C TYR A 157 13.96 10.26 -4.57
N VAL A 158 13.64 10.17 -3.28
CA VAL A 158 13.24 8.89 -2.67
C VAL A 158 11.87 8.45 -3.20
N CYS A 159 10.91 9.35 -3.30
CA CYS A 159 9.60 9.05 -3.86
C CYS A 159 9.71 8.58 -5.32
N GLU A 160 10.52 9.24 -6.15
CA GLU A 160 10.80 8.78 -7.51
C GLU A 160 11.37 7.35 -7.55
N LYS A 161 12.34 7.04 -6.68
CA LYS A 161 12.96 5.71 -6.62
C LYS A 161 12.05 4.60 -6.11
N LEU A 162 11.04 4.95 -5.32
CA LEU A 162 10.06 4.02 -4.75
C LEU A 162 8.75 3.99 -5.55
N ASP A 163 8.67 4.67 -6.68
CA ASP A 163 7.45 4.84 -7.48
C ASP A 163 6.28 5.41 -6.65
N LEU A 164 6.59 6.37 -5.77
CA LEU A 164 5.63 7.13 -4.99
C LEU A 164 5.55 8.58 -5.46
N LYS A 165 4.56 9.31 -4.96
CA LYS A 165 4.45 10.78 -5.11
C LYS A 165 4.74 11.43 -3.77
N PRO A 166 5.50 12.53 -3.71
CA PRO A 166 5.60 13.30 -2.47
C PRO A 166 4.22 13.75 -1.99
N ALA A 167 3.95 13.65 -0.70
CA ALA A 167 2.75 14.23 -0.12
C ALA A 167 2.78 15.76 -0.26
N ASN A 168 1.71 16.36 -0.80
CA ASN A 168 1.65 17.81 -1.01
C ASN A 168 1.93 18.60 0.27
N ILE A 169 1.44 18.10 1.40
CA ILE A 169 1.68 18.62 2.73
C ILE A 169 1.53 17.49 3.76
N ALA A 170 2.36 17.52 4.78
CA ALA A 170 2.27 16.60 5.90
C ALA A 170 2.67 17.32 7.20
N THR A 171 2.35 16.70 8.33
CA THR A 171 2.90 17.08 9.64
C THR A 171 3.97 16.04 10.01
N GLN A 172 3.90 15.42 11.16
CA GLN A 172 4.70 14.23 11.47
C GLN A 172 4.30 13.04 10.59
N ILE A 173 3.02 12.98 10.21
CA ILE A 173 2.40 11.88 9.47
C ILE A 173 1.71 12.40 8.20
N ILE A 174 1.47 11.49 7.25
CA ILE A 174 0.53 11.71 6.14
C ILE A 174 -0.89 11.76 6.71
N SER A 175 -1.75 12.62 6.17
CA SER A 175 -3.16 12.72 6.63
C SER A 175 -3.88 11.37 6.51
N ARG A 176 -4.63 11.00 7.53
CA ARG A 176 -5.24 9.66 7.65
C ARG A 176 -6.54 9.48 6.86
N ASP A 177 -7.10 10.55 6.32
CA ASP A 177 -8.25 10.49 5.40
C ASP A 177 -7.96 9.61 4.18
N ILE A 178 -6.73 9.69 3.62
CA ILE A 178 -6.27 8.86 2.50
C ILE A 178 -6.30 7.37 2.85
N HIS A 179 -5.81 7.02 4.05
CA HIS A 179 -5.85 5.63 4.53
C HIS A 179 -7.30 5.17 4.80
N CYS A 180 -8.15 6.06 5.35
CA CYS A 180 -9.57 5.77 5.54
C CYS A 180 -10.28 5.52 4.21
N GLN A 181 -10.01 6.33 3.19
CA GLN A 181 -10.57 6.14 1.85
C GLN A 181 -10.10 4.83 1.22
N PHE A 182 -8.82 4.50 1.36
CA PHE A 182 -8.27 3.21 0.93
C PHE A 182 -9.01 2.04 1.59
N MET A 183 -9.15 2.05 2.91
CA MET A 183 -9.85 1.00 3.66
C MET A 183 -11.34 0.92 3.30
N ALA A 184 -12.02 2.06 3.10
CA ALA A 184 -13.39 2.09 2.63
C ALA A 184 -13.55 1.46 1.24
N THR A 185 -12.58 1.70 0.35
CA THR A 185 -12.56 1.07 -0.97
C THR A 185 -12.40 -0.44 -0.87
N ILE A 186 -11.47 -0.93 -0.04
CA ILE A 186 -11.28 -2.37 0.21
C ILE A 186 -12.56 -3.01 0.76
N ALA A 187 -13.29 -2.31 1.63
CA ALA A 187 -14.55 -2.80 2.19
C ALA A 187 -15.70 -2.88 1.17
N LEU A 188 -15.60 -2.17 0.03
CA LEU A 188 -16.59 -2.20 -1.06
C LEU A 188 -16.27 -3.27 -2.11
N VAL A 189 -15.02 -3.70 -2.21
CA VAL A 189 -14.54 -4.67 -3.20
C VAL A 189 -14.75 -6.10 -2.72
#